data_1adb2f9d58b57d2e3747896a6b2068af
#
_entry.id   1adb2f9d58b57d2e3747896a6b2068af
#
_cell.length_a   1.000
_cell.length_b   1.000
_cell.length_c   1.000
_cell.angle_alpha   90.00
_cell.angle_beta   90.00
_cell.angle_gamma   90.00
#
_symmetry.space_group_name_H-M   'P 1'
#
loop_
_entity.id
_entity.type
_entity.pdbx_description
1 polymer ?
#
loop_
_entity_poly.entity_id
_entity_poly.type
_entity_poly.pdbx_seq_one_letter_code
_entity_poly.pdbx_strand_id
1 'polypeptide(L)'
;MLFNTPEFIIFFIFVLAVISCVKFRRFQHLFLIGSSYFFFYFSNNFLITLLIFSTLLDFYVGKAIFTAKDKKRKKVLLISSLAGNLGLLGFFKYADFGISQINHVTESLGIPEITALGLILPIGISFYTFQTISYTVDIYRGKLEPSKSLWEFALFVSFFPQLVAGPILRASHFLPQLREKISNNNITSRLRTITIHDTSLRFGICLMAIGFFKKMFFADNIAPMSNEIFNVPYGLESFTVMLGAIAFGVQIYCDFSGYSDIAIGAATILGFHIPANFNKPYFAVSPVDFWRRWHISLSTWLRDYLYIPLGGNRKGNSRTYTNLITVMFLGGLWHGASWNFVIWGLMHGAYLAVQKIFTNKFPSLENNKFLKTRAGKIISILITQYIIFMTWLAFRVEDFDALLYVLYKYVVWDFATSATLQILSHNVIPVTLIIGFFILNYISYRKNIAKSLSEMKITHWTIMLFGIMILILFFYDLSPEEFIYFRF
;
A
#
# COMPACT_ATOMS: atom_id res chain seq x y z
N MET A 1 12.74 2.65 -11.38
CA MET A 1 11.74 2.81 -12.47
C MET A 1 10.35 2.89 -11.83
N LEU A 2 9.62 3.96 -12.06
CA LEU A 2 8.28 4.18 -11.51
C LEU A 2 7.23 3.75 -12.55
N PHE A 3 6.05 3.31 -12.09
CA PHE A 3 5.01 2.85 -13.02
C PHE A 3 4.46 3.98 -13.91
N ASN A 4 4.41 5.21 -13.41
CA ASN A 4 3.90 6.37 -14.12
C ASN A 4 4.92 7.04 -15.07
N THR A 5 6.01 6.35 -15.40
CA THR A 5 7.05 6.87 -16.30
C THR A 5 7.04 6.13 -17.66
N PRO A 6 7.44 6.81 -18.75
CA PRO A 6 7.56 6.18 -20.07
C PRO A 6 8.49 4.97 -20.08
N GLU A 7 9.56 5.01 -19.26
CA GLU A 7 10.52 3.92 -19.13
C GLU A 7 9.88 2.63 -18.68
N PHE A 8 8.88 2.72 -17.76
CA PHE A 8 8.14 1.53 -17.34
C PHE A 8 7.30 0.94 -18.49
N ILE A 9 6.65 1.77 -19.26
CA ILE A 9 5.82 1.31 -20.38
C ILE A 9 6.70 0.60 -21.41
N ILE A 10 7.83 1.21 -21.78
CA ILE A 10 8.81 0.63 -22.72
C ILE A 10 9.37 -0.69 -22.16
N PHE A 11 9.78 -0.70 -20.90
CA PHE A 11 10.27 -1.89 -20.20
C PHE A 11 9.20 -2.99 -20.22
N PHE A 12 7.95 -2.68 -19.86
CA PHE A 12 6.88 -3.67 -19.79
C PHE A 12 6.54 -4.26 -21.14
N ILE A 13 6.46 -3.43 -22.19
CA ILE A 13 6.28 -3.88 -23.60
C ILE A 13 7.43 -4.79 -24.03
N PHE A 14 8.67 -4.41 -23.71
CA PHE A 14 9.85 -5.23 -24.02
C PHE A 14 9.79 -6.58 -23.32
N VAL A 15 9.45 -6.60 -22.02
CA VAL A 15 9.28 -7.86 -21.25
C VAL A 15 8.21 -8.73 -21.88
N LEU A 16 7.06 -8.17 -22.25
CA LEU A 16 5.99 -8.90 -22.90
C LEU A 16 6.40 -9.47 -24.28
N ALA A 17 7.10 -8.68 -25.09
CA ALA A 17 7.60 -9.09 -26.39
C ALA A 17 8.56 -10.28 -26.26
N VAL A 18 9.56 -10.18 -25.39
CA VAL A 18 10.54 -11.27 -25.18
C VAL A 18 9.85 -12.55 -24.68
N ILE A 19 9.00 -12.45 -23.67
CA ILE A 19 8.28 -13.61 -23.10
C ILE A 19 7.37 -14.25 -24.16
N SER A 20 6.75 -13.46 -25.02
CA SER A 20 5.88 -13.96 -26.10
C SER A 20 6.66 -14.67 -27.19
N CYS A 21 7.87 -14.21 -27.51
CA CYS A 21 8.72 -14.78 -28.57
C CYS A 21 9.49 -16.03 -28.13
N VAL A 22 9.80 -16.16 -26.85
CA VAL A 22 10.65 -17.23 -26.34
C VAL A 22 9.88 -18.49 -26.04
N LYS A 23 10.34 -19.63 -26.54
CA LYS A 23 9.71 -20.97 -26.38
C LYS A 23 10.24 -21.72 -25.15
N PHE A 24 11.38 -21.34 -24.60
CA PHE A 24 12.09 -22.05 -23.54
C PHE A 24 11.65 -21.58 -22.14
N ARG A 25 11.00 -22.43 -21.36
CA ARG A 25 10.47 -22.12 -20.02
C ARG A 25 11.53 -21.65 -19.02
N ARG A 26 12.68 -22.35 -18.97
CA ARG A 26 13.78 -21.96 -18.09
C ARG A 26 14.29 -20.56 -18.43
N PHE A 27 14.38 -20.24 -19.70
CA PHE A 27 14.77 -18.90 -20.13
C PHE A 27 13.71 -17.87 -19.72
N GLN A 28 12.42 -18.12 -19.94
CA GLN A 28 11.36 -17.18 -19.52
C GLN A 28 11.41 -16.90 -18.01
N HIS A 29 11.62 -17.94 -17.19
CA HIS A 29 11.74 -17.79 -15.75
C HIS A 29 12.97 -16.96 -15.37
N LEU A 30 14.14 -17.28 -15.90
CA LEU A 30 15.38 -16.52 -15.67
C LEU A 30 15.29 -15.09 -16.21
N PHE A 31 14.65 -14.91 -17.36
CA PHE A 31 14.42 -13.60 -17.94
C PHE A 31 13.49 -12.74 -17.06
N LEU A 32 12.41 -13.32 -16.51
CA LEU A 32 11.53 -12.61 -15.55
C LEU A 32 12.30 -12.23 -14.28
N ILE A 33 13.16 -13.11 -13.77
CA ILE A 33 14.03 -12.79 -12.63
C ILE A 33 14.97 -11.63 -13.01
N GLY A 34 15.70 -11.75 -14.12
CA GLY A 34 16.59 -10.70 -14.59
C GLY A 34 15.89 -9.37 -14.80
N SER A 35 14.70 -9.38 -15.43
CA SER A 35 13.86 -8.19 -15.60
C SER A 35 13.42 -7.59 -14.28
N SER A 36 13.08 -8.42 -13.29
CA SER A 36 12.67 -7.96 -11.95
C SER A 36 13.83 -7.33 -11.18
N TYR A 37 15.02 -7.94 -11.24
CA TYR A 37 16.23 -7.36 -10.65
C TYR A 37 16.67 -6.09 -11.38
N PHE A 38 16.57 -6.04 -12.71
CA PHE A 38 16.82 -4.83 -13.48
C PHE A 38 15.87 -3.69 -13.10
N PHE A 39 14.57 -3.98 -13.00
CA PHE A 39 13.56 -3.01 -12.56
C PHE A 39 13.88 -2.44 -11.18
N PHE A 40 14.29 -3.29 -10.24
CA PHE A 40 14.67 -2.88 -8.88
C PHE A 40 16.00 -2.09 -8.88
N TYR A 41 16.99 -2.55 -9.61
CA TYR A 41 18.28 -1.87 -9.76
C TYR A 41 18.12 -0.45 -10.29
N PHE A 42 17.26 -0.26 -11.28
CA PHE A 42 17.01 1.06 -11.88
C PHE A 42 16.48 2.09 -10.86
N SER A 43 15.78 1.64 -9.82
CA SER A 43 15.26 2.51 -8.74
C SER A 43 16.20 2.63 -7.55
N ASN A 44 17.02 1.62 -7.27
CA ASN A 44 17.74 1.47 -6.01
C ASN A 44 19.26 1.29 -6.18
N ASN A 45 19.78 1.25 -7.39
CA ASN A 45 21.20 1.05 -7.69
C ASN A 45 21.81 -0.14 -6.91
N PHE A 46 22.95 0.07 -6.24
CA PHE A 46 23.66 -0.96 -5.47
C PHE A 46 22.87 -1.55 -4.28
N LEU A 47 21.79 -0.89 -3.83
CA LEU A 47 20.92 -1.40 -2.75
C LEU A 47 20.15 -2.67 -3.12
N ILE A 48 20.22 -3.10 -4.39
CA ILE A 48 19.78 -4.43 -4.84
C ILE A 48 20.44 -5.56 -4.02
N THR A 49 21.63 -5.34 -3.48
CA THR A 49 22.35 -6.29 -2.64
C THR A 49 21.56 -6.68 -1.39
N LEU A 50 20.77 -5.76 -0.84
CA LEU A 50 19.90 -6.02 0.32
C LEU A 50 18.73 -6.96 -0.04
N LEU A 51 18.14 -6.80 -1.23
CA LEU A 51 17.13 -7.71 -1.76
C LEU A 51 17.70 -9.11 -1.97
N ILE A 52 18.91 -9.21 -2.53
CA ILE A 52 19.63 -10.47 -2.72
C ILE A 52 19.94 -11.11 -1.37
N PHE A 53 20.44 -10.35 -0.40
CA PHE A 53 20.72 -10.83 0.95
C PHE A 53 19.46 -11.41 1.61
N SER A 54 18.33 -10.67 1.65
CA SER A 54 17.06 -11.17 2.19
C SER A 54 16.60 -12.45 1.47
N THR A 55 16.75 -12.49 0.14
CA THR A 55 16.38 -13.66 -0.67
C THR A 55 17.21 -14.89 -0.27
N LEU A 56 18.53 -14.75 -0.16
CA LEU A 56 19.41 -15.86 0.22
C LEU A 56 19.17 -16.29 1.67
N LEU A 57 19.11 -15.33 2.60
CA LEU A 57 18.86 -15.60 4.01
C LEU A 57 17.62 -16.46 4.18
N ASP A 58 16.48 -16.01 3.65
CA ASP A 58 15.21 -16.67 3.94
C ASP A 58 15.01 -17.96 3.14
N PHE A 59 15.63 -18.09 1.97
CA PHE A 59 15.66 -19.36 1.25
C PHE A 59 16.37 -20.45 2.04
N TYR A 60 17.59 -20.17 2.55
CA TYR A 60 18.36 -21.16 3.30
C TYR A 60 17.79 -21.40 4.70
N VAL A 61 17.37 -20.34 5.39
CA VAL A 61 16.73 -20.47 6.70
C VAL A 61 15.41 -21.21 6.60
N GLY A 62 14.59 -20.94 5.58
CA GLY A 62 13.34 -21.68 5.36
C GLY A 62 13.55 -23.17 5.17
N LYS A 63 14.55 -23.58 4.37
CA LYS A 63 14.94 -25.00 4.23
C LYS A 63 15.45 -25.59 5.54
N ALA A 64 16.29 -24.84 6.27
CA ALA A 64 16.83 -25.31 7.55
C ALA A 64 15.73 -25.47 8.62
N ILE A 65 14.74 -24.56 8.68
CA ILE A 65 13.56 -24.71 9.57
C ILE A 65 12.77 -25.98 9.23
N PHE A 66 12.56 -26.26 7.97
CA PHE A 66 11.78 -27.42 7.52
C PHE A 66 12.45 -28.74 7.88
N THR A 67 13.77 -28.82 7.67
CA THR A 67 14.55 -30.04 7.93
C THR A 67 14.90 -30.23 9.40
N ALA A 68 14.88 -29.19 10.23
CA ALA A 68 15.20 -29.29 11.64
C ALA A 68 14.17 -30.16 12.38
N LYS A 69 14.63 -31.06 13.22
CA LYS A 69 13.78 -31.95 14.07
C LYS A 69 13.45 -31.28 15.42
N ASP A 70 14.41 -30.55 15.97
CA ASP A 70 14.28 -29.89 17.27
C ASP A 70 13.54 -28.55 17.20
N LYS A 71 12.57 -28.36 18.12
CA LYS A 71 11.77 -27.10 18.22
C LYS A 71 12.64 -25.90 18.59
N LYS A 72 13.67 -26.06 19.43
CA LYS A 72 14.58 -24.96 19.81
C LYS A 72 15.35 -24.49 18.59
N ARG A 73 15.91 -25.42 17.80
CA ARG A 73 16.62 -25.11 16.56
C ARG A 73 15.72 -24.39 15.55
N LYS A 74 14.46 -24.87 15.36
CA LYS A 74 13.48 -24.15 14.52
C LYS A 74 13.26 -22.73 14.97
N LYS A 75 13.11 -22.50 16.28
CA LYS A 75 12.90 -21.18 16.86
C LYS A 75 14.12 -20.25 16.67
N VAL A 76 15.33 -20.75 16.90
CA VAL A 76 16.57 -19.98 16.68
C VAL A 76 16.69 -19.56 15.21
N LEU A 77 16.47 -20.48 14.27
CA LEU A 77 16.48 -20.21 12.84
C LEU A 77 15.43 -19.16 12.44
N LEU A 78 14.21 -19.25 12.99
CA LEU A 78 13.20 -18.22 12.76
C LEU A 78 13.65 -16.86 13.31
N ILE A 79 14.21 -16.81 14.52
CA ILE A 79 14.72 -15.57 15.11
C ILE A 79 15.85 -14.98 14.25
N SER A 80 16.75 -15.80 13.69
CA SER A 80 17.81 -15.31 12.82
C SER A 80 17.28 -14.68 11.54
N SER A 81 16.24 -15.25 10.91
CA SER A 81 15.55 -14.64 9.76
C SER A 81 14.91 -13.31 10.14
N LEU A 82 14.15 -13.28 11.25
CA LEU A 82 13.51 -12.06 11.74
C LEU A 82 14.54 -10.98 12.09
N ALA A 83 15.61 -11.35 12.79
CA ALA A 83 16.67 -10.41 13.16
C ALA A 83 17.41 -9.84 11.94
N GLY A 84 17.71 -10.68 10.93
CA GLY A 84 18.34 -10.21 9.69
C GLY A 84 17.45 -9.25 8.91
N ASN A 85 16.19 -9.61 8.68
CA ASN A 85 15.27 -8.79 7.89
C ASN A 85 14.81 -7.52 8.63
N LEU A 86 14.39 -7.65 9.90
CA LEU A 86 13.96 -6.49 10.70
C LEU A 86 15.14 -5.62 11.13
N GLY A 87 16.33 -6.22 11.30
CA GLY A 87 17.56 -5.47 11.60
C GLY A 87 17.96 -4.58 10.43
N LEU A 88 17.94 -5.11 9.20
CA LEU A 88 18.19 -4.30 8.00
C LEU A 88 17.13 -3.20 7.85
N LEU A 89 15.85 -3.55 7.91
CA LEU A 89 14.77 -2.56 7.85
C LEU A 89 14.93 -1.51 8.94
N GLY A 90 15.21 -1.93 10.18
CA GLY A 90 15.41 -1.05 11.31
C GLY A 90 16.58 -0.10 11.13
N PHE A 91 17.71 -0.60 10.64
CA PHE A 91 18.90 0.21 10.41
C PHE A 91 18.64 1.30 9.34
N PHE A 92 18.17 0.91 8.17
CA PHE A 92 17.96 1.87 7.08
C PHE A 92 16.81 2.86 7.36
N LYS A 93 15.80 2.46 8.14
CA LYS A 93 14.62 3.29 8.37
C LYS A 93 14.70 4.14 9.65
N TYR A 94 15.32 3.64 10.72
CA TYR A 94 15.23 4.28 12.03
C TYR A 94 16.55 4.77 12.61
N ALA A 95 17.71 4.52 11.98
CA ALA A 95 18.99 4.94 12.54
C ALA A 95 19.07 6.46 12.67
N ASP A 96 18.79 7.20 11.60
CA ASP A 96 18.85 8.66 11.61
C ASP A 96 17.76 9.29 12.49
N PHE A 97 16.57 8.70 12.55
CA PHE A 97 15.54 9.10 13.52
C PHE A 97 16.01 8.88 14.97
N GLY A 98 16.63 7.74 15.27
CA GLY A 98 17.21 7.47 16.59
C GLY A 98 18.32 8.46 16.96
N ILE A 99 19.20 8.79 16.02
CA ILE A 99 20.24 9.80 16.21
C ILE A 99 19.62 11.18 16.51
N SER A 100 18.60 11.59 15.76
CA SER A 100 17.93 12.87 16.00
C SER A 100 17.28 12.94 17.39
N GLN A 101 16.66 11.82 17.86
CA GLN A 101 16.09 11.79 19.21
C GLN A 101 17.17 11.85 20.31
N ILE A 102 18.32 11.18 20.10
CA ILE A 102 19.46 11.26 21.02
C ILE A 102 19.99 12.69 21.06
N ASN A 103 20.20 13.32 19.90
CA ASN A 103 20.68 14.70 19.81
C ASN A 103 19.76 15.67 20.55
N HIS A 104 18.45 15.54 20.37
CA HIS A 104 17.47 16.38 21.07
C HIS A 104 17.57 16.25 22.61
N VAL A 105 17.82 15.05 23.13
CA VAL A 105 18.01 14.84 24.57
C VAL A 105 19.38 15.37 25.05
N THR A 106 20.44 15.14 24.27
CA THR A 106 21.81 15.49 24.65
C THR A 106 22.12 16.96 24.46
N GLU A 107 21.36 17.69 23.61
CA GLU A 107 21.46 19.14 23.45
C GLU A 107 21.34 19.89 24.81
N SER A 108 20.37 19.51 25.63
CA SER A 108 20.18 20.08 26.98
C SER A 108 21.34 19.80 27.95
N LEU A 109 22.20 18.81 27.61
CA LEU A 109 23.37 18.43 28.40
C LEU A 109 24.67 19.02 27.85
N GLY A 110 24.62 19.83 26.80
CA GLY A 110 25.80 20.42 26.15
C GLY A 110 26.70 19.39 25.46
N ILE A 111 26.19 18.20 25.12
CA ILE A 111 26.93 17.16 24.43
C ILE A 111 26.90 17.47 22.93
N PRO A 112 28.04 17.37 22.20
CA PRO A 112 28.07 17.60 20.77
C PRO A 112 27.11 16.67 19.99
N GLU A 113 26.49 17.20 18.94
CA GLU A 113 25.58 16.44 18.09
C GLU A 113 26.28 15.27 17.38
N ILE A 114 25.61 14.13 17.36
CA ILE A 114 25.99 12.98 16.54
C ILE A 114 25.52 13.27 15.11
N THR A 115 26.45 13.21 14.14
CA THR A 115 26.12 13.40 12.74
C THR A 115 25.18 12.30 12.23
N ALA A 116 24.11 12.68 11.54
CA ALA A 116 23.22 11.73 10.86
C ALA A 116 23.99 10.92 9.81
N LEU A 117 23.62 9.66 9.63
CA LEU A 117 24.27 8.75 8.68
C LEU A 117 23.89 9.06 7.22
N GLY A 118 22.81 9.79 6.98
CA GLY A 118 22.30 10.11 5.65
C GLY A 118 21.88 8.88 4.86
N LEU A 119 21.27 7.90 5.51
CA LEU A 119 20.91 6.63 4.90
C LEU A 119 19.76 6.80 3.90
N ILE A 120 19.99 6.35 2.67
CA ILE A 120 18.94 6.28 1.65
C ILE A 120 18.12 5.01 1.89
N LEU A 121 16.82 5.19 2.15
CA LEU A 121 15.90 4.07 2.34
C LEU A 121 15.65 3.38 0.99
N PRO A 122 15.96 2.07 0.83
CA PRO A 122 15.68 1.36 -0.41
C PRO A 122 14.18 1.29 -0.69
N ILE A 123 13.76 1.72 -1.87
CA ILE A 123 12.36 1.61 -2.31
C ILE A 123 11.94 0.14 -2.27
N GLY A 124 10.83 -0.17 -1.58
CA GLY A 124 10.29 -1.52 -1.47
C GLY A 124 10.85 -2.37 -0.32
N ILE A 125 11.87 -1.90 0.45
CA ILE A 125 12.45 -2.69 1.55
C ILE A 125 11.38 -3.16 2.55
N SER A 126 10.45 -2.31 2.91
CA SER A 126 9.36 -2.63 3.83
C SER A 126 8.44 -3.73 3.28
N PHE A 127 8.20 -3.74 1.97
CA PHE A 127 7.32 -4.71 1.31
C PHE A 127 7.97 -6.09 1.19
N TYR A 128 9.20 -6.17 0.65
CA TYR A 128 9.85 -7.48 0.52
C TYR A 128 10.23 -8.07 1.89
N THR A 129 10.55 -7.25 2.89
CA THR A 129 10.76 -7.71 4.27
C THR A 129 9.52 -8.43 4.82
N PHE A 130 8.32 -7.86 4.67
CA PHE A 130 7.09 -8.51 5.11
C PHE A 130 6.76 -9.77 4.29
N GLN A 131 7.10 -9.76 3.03
CA GLN A 131 6.93 -10.90 2.14
C GLN A 131 7.82 -12.08 2.56
N THR A 132 9.12 -11.84 2.79
CA THR A 132 10.08 -12.88 3.19
C THR A 132 9.83 -13.38 4.61
N ILE A 133 9.51 -12.50 5.56
CA ILE A 133 9.09 -12.88 6.91
C ILE A 133 7.86 -13.80 6.87
N SER A 134 6.86 -13.48 6.03
CA SER A 134 5.67 -14.34 5.92
C SER A 134 6.02 -15.75 5.47
N TYR A 135 6.98 -15.91 4.57
CA TYR A 135 7.46 -17.20 4.10
C TYR A 135 8.12 -18.04 5.22
N THR A 136 9.08 -17.47 5.94
CA THR A 136 9.78 -18.20 7.01
C THR A 136 8.86 -18.52 8.19
N VAL A 137 7.95 -17.61 8.57
CA VAL A 137 6.94 -17.84 9.60
C VAL A 137 5.94 -18.94 9.20
N ASP A 138 5.49 -18.95 7.94
CA ASP A 138 4.54 -19.96 7.48
C ASP A 138 5.19 -21.37 7.40
N ILE A 139 6.47 -21.46 7.04
CA ILE A 139 7.23 -22.71 7.12
C ILE A 139 7.39 -23.16 8.59
N TYR A 140 7.76 -22.24 9.49
CA TYR A 140 7.87 -22.55 10.93
C TYR A 140 6.56 -23.08 11.51
N ARG A 141 5.42 -22.53 11.08
CA ARG A 141 4.08 -22.96 11.48
C ARG A 141 3.61 -24.26 10.80
N GLY A 142 4.38 -24.83 9.88
CA GLY A 142 4.01 -26.00 9.09
C GLY A 142 2.90 -25.76 8.07
N LYS A 143 2.64 -24.49 7.70
CA LYS A 143 1.61 -24.11 6.73
C LYS A 143 2.11 -24.08 5.29
N LEU A 144 3.42 -24.04 5.11
CA LEU A 144 4.06 -23.92 3.81
C LEU A 144 5.29 -24.81 3.76
N GLU A 145 5.47 -25.53 2.65
CA GLU A 145 6.72 -26.19 2.32
C GLU A 145 7.71 -25.17 1.68
N PRO A 146 9.02 -25.32 1.97
CA PRO A 146 10.01 -24.41 1.40
C PRO A 146 10.02 -24.48 -0.13
N SER A 147 10.48 -23.39 -0.75
CA SER A 147 10.67 -23.36 -2.19
C SER A 147 11.69 -24.42 -2.62
N LYS A 148 11.37 -25.14 -3.69
CA LYS A 148 12.24 -26.21 -4.22
C LYS A 148 13.54 -25.66 -4.79
N SER A 149 13.50 -24.47 -5.38
CA SER A 149 14.62 -23.85 -6.07
C SER A 149 14.82 -22.41 -5.62
N LEU A 150 16.09 -21.97 -5.55
CA LEU A 150 16.42 -20.56 -5.29
C LEU A 150 15.79 -19.62 -6.32
N TRP A 151 15.73 -20.05 -7.59
CA TRP A 151 15.16 -19.25 -8.67
C TRP A 151 13.65 -19.02 -8.52
N GLU A 152 12.89 -20.03 -8.04
CA GLU A 152 11.47 -19.84 -7.70
C GLU A 152 11.29 -18.80 -6.59
N PHE A 153 12.13 -18.91 -5.54
CA PHE A 153 12.06 -18.00 -4.41
C PHE A 153 12.53 -16.60 -4.78
N ALA A 154 13.60 -16.49 -5.58
CA ALA A 154 14.11 -15.22 -6.08
C ALA A 154 13.04 -14.48 -6.90
N LEU A 155 12.31 -15.18 -7.81
CA LEU A 155 11.23 -14.55 -8.54
C LEU A 155 10.07 -14.14 -7.64
N PHE A 156 9.73 -14.96 -6.64
CA PHE A 156 8.68 -14.61 -5.66
C PHE A 156 9.03 -13.31 -4.93
N VAL A 157 10.26 -13.15 -4.46
CA VAL A 157 10.68 -11.97 -3.69
C VAL A 157 10.82 -10.74 -4.59
N SER A 158 11.36 -10.92 -5.81
CA SER A 158 11.70 -9.81 -6.70
C SER A 158 10.63 -9.47 -7.76
N PHE A 159 9.52 -10.17 -7.82
CA PHE A 159 8.52 -10.03 -8.91
C PHE A 159 8.12 -8.57 -9.14
N PHE A 160 8.60 -7.97 -10.24
CA PHE A 160 8.59 -6.53 -10.46
C PHE A 160 7.20 -5.86 -10.40
N PRO A 161 6.08 -6.51 -10.83
CA PRO A 161 4.79 -5.84 -10.75
C PRO A 161 4.36 -5.48 -9.34
N GLN A 162 4.82 -6.23 -8.33
CA GLN A 162 4.41 -5.99 -6.93
C GLN A 162 5.49 -5.31 -6.09
N LEU A 163 6.78 -5.41 -6.49
CA LEU A 163 7.93 -5.17 -5.63
C LEU A 163 7.99 -3.76 -5.03
N VAL A 164 7.52 -2.76 -5.75
CA VAL A 164 7.64 -1.34 -5.37
C VAL A 164 6.46 -0.86 -4.55
N ALA A 165 5.24 -1.10 -5.01
CA ALA A 165 4.01 -0.59 -4.39
C ALA A 165 2.79 -1.50 -4.62
N GLY A 166 3.02 -2.73 -5.03
CA GLY A 166 1.97 -3.73 -5.19
C GLY A 166 1.47 -4.28 -3.86
N PRO A 167 0.40 -5.07 -3.86
CA PRO A 167 -0.07 -5.77 -2.67
C PRO A 167 0.99 -6.68 -2.07
N ILE A 168 1.13 -6.73 -0.74
CA ILE A 168 2.07 -7.62 -0.05
C ILE A 168 1.69 -9.08 -0.37
N LEU A 169 2.53 -9.76 -1.15
CA LEU A 169 2.25 -11.07 -1.67
C LEU A 169 2.76 -12.16 -0.72
N ARG A 170 1.95 -13.19 -0.50
CA ARG A 170 2.36 -14.34 0.30
C ARG A 170 2.89 -15.47 -0.57
N ALA A 171 3.92 -16.15 -0.09
CA ALA A 171 4.49 -17.28 -0.78
C ALA A 171 3.47 -18.40 -1.02
N SER A 172 2.58 -18.64 -0.05
CA SER A 172 1.48 -19.60 -0.15
C SER A 172 0.49 -19.31 -1.31
N HIS A 173 0.42 -18.05 -1.75
CA HIS A 173 -0.44 -17.64 -2.85
C HIS A 173 0.29 -17.64 -4.21
N PHE A 174 1.56 -17.21 -4.24
CA PHE A 174 2.31 -17.03 -5.47
C PHE A 174 3.05 -18.28 -5.94
N LEU A 175 3.74 -18.98 -5.05
CA LEU A 175 4.55 -20.14 -5.42
C LEU A 175 3.74 -21.28 -6.10
N PRO A 176 2.51 -21.59 -5.67
CA PRO A 176 1.68 -22.57 -6.39
C PRO A 176 1.38 -22.14 -7.82
N GLN A 177 1.03 -20.87 -8.06
CA GLN A 177 0.78 -20.33 -9.39
C GLN A 177 2.03 -20.42 -10.28
N LEU A 178 3.19 -20.07 -9.73
CA LEU A 178 4.47 -20.14 -10.43
C LEU A 178 4.81 -21.58 -10.80
N ARG A 179 4.66 -22.53 -9.86
CA ARG A 179 4.93 -23.96 -10.07
C ARG A 179 4.01 -24.55 -11.14
N GLU A 180 2.72 -24.25 -11.09
CA GLU A 180 1.76 -24.69 -12.12
C GLU A 180 2.18 -24.20 -13.50
N LYS A 181 2.54 -22.93 -13.63
CA LYS A 181 2.96 -22.33 -14.91
C LYS A 181 4.27 -22.93 -15.45
N ILE A 182 5.23 -23.19 -14.58
CA ILE A 182 6.51 -23.80 -14.94
C ILE A 182 6.34 -25.27 -15.33
N SER A 183 5.49 -26.05 -14.61
CA SER A 183 5.31 -27.46 -14.85
C SER A 183 4.43 -27.78 -16.06
N ASN A 184 3.37 -27.02 -16.31
CA ASN A 184 2.29 -27.38 -17.23
C ASN A 184 2.36 -26.70 -18.62
N ASN A 185 3.45 -26.15 -19.05
CA ASN A 185 3.57 -25.40 -20.32
C ASN A 185 2.70 -24.12 -20.43
N ASN A 186 1.97 -23.76 -19.40
CA ASN A 186 0.89 -22.77 -19.47
C ASN A 186 1.37 -21.33 -19.63
N ILE A 187 2.56 -20.95 -19.14
CA ILE A 187 3.09 -19.60 -19.39
C ILE A 187 3.29 -19.39 -20.89
N THR A 188 3.90 -20.37 -21.56
CA THR A 188 4.19 -20.26 -22.98
C THR A 188 2.94 -20.26 -23.83
N SER A 189 1.94 -21.11 -23.53
CA SER A 189 0.69 -21.16 -24.26
C SER A 189 -0.16 -19.91 -24.04
N ARG A 190 -0.21 -19.39 -22.82
CA ARG A 190 -1.01 -18.21 -22.47
C ARG A 190 -0.44 -16.93 -23.08
N LEU A 191 0.89 -16.77 -23.08
CA LEU A 191 1.55 -15.63 -23.72
C LEU A 191 1.56 -15.74 -25.26
N ARG A 192 1.57 -16.94 -25.83
CA ARG A 192 1.39 -17.17 -27.27
C ARG A 192 -0.02 -16.87 -27.78
N THR A 193 -1.00 -16.96 -26.91
CA THR A 193 -2.40 -16.67 -27.21
C THR A 193 -2.81 -15.26 -26.79
N ILE A 194 -1.85 -14.34 -26.52
CA ILE A 194 -2.15 -12.94 -26.31
C ILE A 194 -2.83 -12.40 -27.58
N THR A 195 -4.13 -12.35 -27.52
CA THR A 195 -4.96 -11.71 -28.53
C THR A 195 -5.76 -10.61 -27.87
N ILE A 196 -6.09 -9.60 -28.63
CA ILE A 196 -6.90 -8.48 -28.16
C ILE A 196 -8.29 -8.93 -27.68
N HIS A 197 -8.70 -10.15 -27.99
CA HIS A 197 -9.95 -10.77 -27.57
C HIS A 197 -9.85 -11.58 -26.27
N ASP A 198 -8.65 -11.78 -25.72
CA ASP A 198 -8.49 -12.43 -24.42
C ASP A 198 -9.03 -11.51 -23.31
N THR A 199 -10.06 -11.98 -22.61
CA THR A 199 -10.72 -11.20 -21.55
C THR A 199 -9.80 -10.90 -20.37
N SER A 200 -8.85 -11.81 -20.09
CA SER A 200 -7.86 -11.59 -19.00
C SER A 200 -6.86 -10.50 -19.40
N LEU A 201 -6.39 -10.49 -20.65
CA LEU A 201 -5.52 -9.43 -21.18
C LEU A 201 -6.24 -8.09 -21.16
N ARG A 202 -7.47 -8.05 -21.68
CA ARG A 202 -8.29 -6.82 -21.69
C ARG A 202 -8.56 -6.32 -20.27
N PHE A 203 -8.87 -7.23 -19.34
CA PHE A 203 -9.07 -6.88 -17.93
C PHE A 203 -7.80 -6.28 -17.32
N GLY A 204 -6.63 -6.88 -17.55
CA GLY A 204 -5.35 -6.36 -17.07
C GLY A 204 -5.02 -4.98 -17.65
N ILE A 205 -5.25 -4.76 -18.95
CA ILE A 205 -5.07 -3.44 -19.60
C ILE A 205 -6.04 -2.41 -19.00
N CYS A 206 -7.32 -2.78 -18.78
CA CYS A 206 -8.29 -1.88 -18.15
C CYS A 206 -7.87 -1.50 -16.71
N LEU A 207 -7.34 -2.46 -15.92
CA LEU A 207 -6.84 -2.16 -14.59
C LEU A 207 -5.66 -1.19 -14.63
N MET A 208 -4.69 -1.42 -15.52
CA MET A 208 -3.57 -0.49 -15.70
C MET A 208 -4.04 0.89 -16.11
N ALA A 209 -4.95 1.00 -17.09
CA ALA A 209 -5.51 2.27 -17.55
C ALA A 209 -6.24 3.01 -16.42
N ILE A 210 -7.06 2.31 -15.62
CA ILE A 210 -7.71 2.88 -14.43
C ILE A 210 -6.67 3.31 -13.39
N GLY A 211 -5.62 2.53 -13.21
CA GLY A 211 -4.53 2.85 -12.29
C GLY A 211 -3.78 4.12 -12.70
N PHE A 212 -3.40 4.25 -13.98
CA PHE A 212 -2.81 5.47 -14.53
C PHE A 212 -3.75 6.67 -14.40
N PHE A 213 -5.03 6.48 -14.70
CA PHE A 213 -6.03 7.52 -14.55
C PHE A 213 -6.17 8.01 -13.11
N LYS A 214 -6.18 7.09 -12.13
CA LYS A 214 -6.19 7.49 -10.72
C LYS A 214 -4.95 8.27 -10.33
N LYS A 215 -3.74 7.78 -10.70
CA LYS A 215 -2.47 8.41 -10.33
C LYS A 215 -2.30 9.75 -11.04
N MET A 216 -2.32 9.75 -12.37
CA MET A 216 -1.90 10.91 -13.17
C MET A 216 -3.00 11.95 -13.36
N PHE A 217 -4.28 11.54 -13.38
CA PHE A 217 -5.38 12.48 -13.56
C PHE A 217 -5.95 13.01 -12.24
N PHE A 218 -6.12 12.15 -11.22
CA PHE A 218 -6.66 12.59 -9.93
C PHE A 218 -5.56 12.98 -8.94
N ALA A 219 -4.68 12.03 -8.57
CA ALA A 219 -3.76 12.25 -7.45
C ALA A 219 -2.81 13.44 -7.72
N ASP A 220 -2.17 13.48 -8.90
CA ASP A 220 -1.18 14.48 -9.22
C ASP A 220 -1.82 15.90 -9.39
N ASN A 221 -3.05 15.98 -9.89
CA ASN A 221 -3.75 17.26 -10.06
C ASN A 221 -4.49 17.76 -8.80
N ILE A 222 -4.67 16.91 -7.79
CA ILE A 222 -5.22 17.32 -6.48
C ILE A 222 -4.09 17.70 -5.51
N ALA A 223 -2.89 17.15 -5.69
CA ALA A 223 -1.73 17.38 -4.83
C ALA A 223 -1.40 18.87 -4.62
N PRO A 224 -1.39 19.75 -5.65
CA PRO A 224 -1.08 21.17 -5.47
C PRO A 224 -1.98 21.85 -4.43
N MET A 225 -3.27 21.55 -4.41
CA MET A 225 -4.20 22.10 -3.41
C MET A 225 -3.86 21.64 -2.00
N SER A 226 -3.53 20.38 -1.81
CA SER A 226 -3.09 19.85 -0.52
C SER A 226 -1.77 20.47 -0.08
N ASN A 227 -0.85 20.70 -1.03
CA ASN A 227 0.43 21.35 -0.78
C ASN A 227 0.23 22.82 -0.39
N GLU A 228 -0.61 23.58 -1.10
CA GLU A 228 -0.93 24.98 -0.78
C GLU A 228 -1.46 25.11 0.66
N ILE A 229 -2.37 24.22 1.07
CA ILE A 229 -2.96 24.28 2.42
C ILE A 229 -1.93 23.93 3.51
N PHE A 230 -1.13 22.88 3.35
CA PHE A 230 -0.32 22.35 4.45
C PHE A 230 1.16 22.74 4.42
N ASN A 231 1.64 23.47 3.40
CA ASN A 231 3.01 23.99 3.42
C ASN A 231 3.18 25.11 4.45
N VAL A 232 2.09 25.84 4.78
CA VAL A 232 2.06 26.82 5.87
C VAL A 232 0.88 26.47 6.78
N PRO A 233 1.02 25.51 7.71
CA PRO A 233 -0.10 24.94 8.44
C PRO A 233 -0.65 25.83 9.55
N TYR A 234 0.11 26.84 10.00
CA TYR A 234 -0.31 27.77 11.05
C TYR A 234 -1.22 28.87 10.52
N GLY A 235 -2.18 29.29 11.34
CA GLY A 235 -3.15 30.32 10.97
C GLY A 235 -4.32 29.82 10.10
N LEU A 236 -4.39 28.52 9.81
CA LEU A 236 -5.47 27.95 9.03
C LEU A 236 -6.82 28.00 9.78
N GLU A 237 -7.89 28.29 9.02
CA GLU A 237 -9.27 28.12 9.47
C GLU A 237 -9.66 26.63 9.53
N SER A 238 -10.58 26.27 10.41
CA SER A 238 -11.02 24.88 10.63
C SER A 238 -11.55 24.22 9.35
N PHE A 239 -12.35 24.95 8.56
CA PHE A 239 -12.86 24.42 7.29
C PHE A 239 -11.78 24.24 6.23
N THR A 240 -10.74 25.11 6.23
CA THR A 240 -9.57 24.94 5.35
C THR A 240 -8.81 23.65 5.70
N VAL A 241 -8.60 23.38 6.99
CA VAL A 241 -7.96 22.11 7.43
C VAL A 241 -8.79 20.88 7.03
N MET A 242 -10.12 20.95 7.19
CA MET A 242 -11.01 19.86 6.75
C MET A 242 -10.97 19.64 5.23
N LEU A 243 -10.97 20.71 4.46
CA LEU A 243 -10.87 20.66 3.00
C LEU A 243 -9.52 20.06 2.56
N GLY A 244 -8.42 20.47 3.21
CA GLY A 244 -7.09 19.89 2.98
C GLY A 244 -7.02 18.40 3.34
N ALA A 245 -7.64 17.99 4.44
CA ALA A 245 -7.71 16.58 4.83
C ALA A 245 -8.48 15.74 3.79
N ILE A 246 -9.56 16.29 3.21
CA ILE A 246 -10.32 15.65 2.11
C ILE A 246 -9.47 15.58 0.84
N ALA A 247 -8.82 16.67 0.45
CA ALA A 247 -7.96 16.73 -0.73
C ALA A 247 -6.84 15.69 -0.63
N PHE A 248 -6.10 15.69 0.48
CA PHE A 248 -5.05 14.71 0.72
C PHE A 248 -5.58 13.28 0.82
N GLY A 249 -6.74 13.06 1.44
CA GLY A 249 -7.37 11.74 1.51
C GLY A 249 -7.72 11.18 0.14
N VAL A 250 -8.22 12.02 -0.79
CA VAL A 250 -8.46 11.62 -2.19
C VAL A 250 -7.13 11.39 -2.91
N GLN A 251 -6.14 12.27 -2.72
CA GLN A 251 -4.81 12.13 -3.30
C GLN A 251 -4.16 10.80 -2.90
N ILE A 252 -4.02 10.50 -1.61
CA ILE A 252 -3.35 9.27 -1.13
C ILE A 252 -4.09 8.00 -1.59
N TYR A 253 -5.42 8.05 -1.65
CA TYR A 253 -6.19 6.91 -2.16
C TYR A 253 -5.98 6.71 -3.66
N CYS A 254 -6.04 7.76 -4.46
CA CYS A 254 -5.85 7.68 -5.91
C CYS A 254 -4.42 7.28 -6.26
N ASP A 255 -3.43 7.84 -5.56
CA ASP A 255 -2.03 7.50 -5.73
C ASP A 255 -1.79 6.02 -5.44
N PHE A 256 -2.10 5.56 -4.24
CA PHE A 256 -1.78 4.20 -3.82
C PHE A 256 -2.68 3.13 -4.48
N SER A 257 -4.00 3.39 -4.62
CA SER A 257 -4.85 2.46 -5.35
C SER A 257 -4.53 2.43 -6.84
N GLY A 258 -4.07 3.54 -7.41
CA GLY A 258 -3.60 3.62 -8.79
C GLY A 258 -2.39 2.71 -9.03
N TYR A 259 -1.35 2.83 -8.20
CA TYR A 259 -0.19 1.94 -8.25
C TYR A 259 -0.56 0.47 -8.05
N SER A 260 -1.46 0.18 -7.09
CA SER A 260 -1.95 -1.19 -6.88
C SER A 260 -2.68 -1.74 -8.10
N ASP A 261 -3.52 -0.94 -8.77
CA ASP A 261 -4.26 -1.38 -9.96
C ASP A 261 -3.30 -1.61 -11.14
N ILE A 262 -2.26 -0.77 -11.33
CA ILE A 262 -1.21 -0.98 -12.34
C ILE A 262 -0.47 -2.30 -12.06
N ALA A 263 -0.07 -2.52 -10.81
CA ALA A 263 0.62 -3.74 -10.37
C ALA A 263 -0.20 -5.01 -10.65
N ILE A 264 -1.48 -5.00 -10.25
CA ILE A 264 -2.41 -6.11 -10.45
C ILE A 264 -2.66 -6.32 -11.95
N GLY A 265 -2.84 -5.24 -12.71
CA GLY A 265 -3.04 -5.29 -14.15
C GLY A 265 -1.84 -5.91 -14.88
N ALA A 266 -0.63 -5.43 -14.57
CA ALA A 266 0.61 -5.95 -15.15
C ALA A 266 0.83 -7.44 -14.80
N ALA A 267 0.60 -7.83 -13.53
CA ALA A 267 0.66 -9.22 -13.12
C ALA A 267 -0.39 -10.09 -13.84
N THR A 268 -1.61 -9.57 -14.02
CA THR A 268 -2.70 -10.28 -14.73
C THR A 268 -2.34 -10.53 -16.19
N ILE A 269 -1.73 -9.56 -16.87
CA ILE A 269 -1.24 -9.70 -18.25
C ILE A 269 -0.15 -10.77 -18.32
N LEU A 270 0.76 -10.81 -17.35
CA LEU A 270 1.78 -11.88 -17.20
C LEU A 270 1.17 -13.22 -16.75
N GLY A 271 -0.13 -13.27 -16.52
CA GLY A 271 -0.87 -14.47 -16.14
C GLY A 271 -0.78 -14.82 -14.66
N PHE A 272 -0.35 -13.90 -13.79
CA PHE A 272 -0.34 -14.09 -12.33
C PHE A 272 -1.51 -13.35 -11.68
N HIS A 273 -2.12 -14.00 -10.70
CA HIS A 273 -3.16 -13.38 -9.90
C HIS A 273 -2.58 -12.80 -8.61
N ILE A 274 -2.75 -11.50 -8.40
CA ILE A 274 -2.39 -10.79 -7.18
C ILE A 274 -3.68 -10.29 -6.51
N PRO A 275 -3.82 -10.43 -5.17
CA PRO A 275 -5.03 -10.01 -4.47
C PRO A 275 -5.24 -8.48 -4.53
N ALA A 276 -6.51 -8.06 -4.51
CA ALA A 276 -6.84 -6.64 -4.46
C ALA A 276 -6.36 -6.00 -3.13
N ASN A 277 -5.86 -4.77 -3.21
CA ASN A 277 -5.39 -4.02 -2.05
C ASN A 277 -6.42 -3.01 -1.52
N PHE A 278 -7.40 -2.64 -2.35
CA PHE A 278 -8.45 -1.68 -1.99
C PHE A 278 -9.83 -2.17 -2.42
N ASN A 279 -10.83 -1.87 -1.59
CA ASN A 279 -12.25 -2.14 -1.89
C ASN A 279 -13.14 -0.98 -1.44
N LYS A 280 -13.06 0.16 -2.15
CA LYS A 280 -13.89 1.34 -1.91
C LYS A 280 -13.92 1.78 -0.42
N PRO A 281 -12.77 2.11 0.18
CA PRO A 281 -12.63 2.34 1.62
C PRO A 281 -13.45 3.53 2.12
N TYR A 282 -13.74 4.52 1.28
CA TYR A 282 -14.53 5.69 1.66
C TYR A 282 -16.04 5.44 1.75
N PHE A 283 -16.48 4.21 1.47
CA PHE A 283 -17.84 3.73 1.80
C PHE A 283 -17.87 2.86 3.07
N ALA A 284 -16.81 2.85 3.84
CA ALA A 284 -16.76 2.11 5.11
C ALA A 284 -17.73 2.72 6.13
N VAL A 285 -18.47 1.87 6.81
CA VAL A 285 -19.47 2.25 7.84
C VAL A 285 -18.90 2.19 9.26
N SER A 286 -17.62 1.82 9.42
CA SER A 286 -16.93 1.77 10.71
C SER A 286 -15.41 1.65 10.49
N PRO A 287 -14.57 1.95 11.52
CA PRO A 287 -13.13 1.75 11.46
C PRO A 287 -12.70 0.31 11.11
N VAL A 288 -13.39 -0.69 11.64
CA VAL A 288 -13.15 -2.10 11.28
C VAL A 288 -13.47 -2.37 9.81
N ASP A 289 -14.57 -1.82 9.28
CA ASP A 289 -14.92 -1.96 7.86
C ASP A 289 -13.93 -1.20 6.97
N PHE A 290 -13.41 -0.04 7.42
CA PHE A 290 -12.36 0.68 6.71
C PHE A 290 -11.11 -0.19 6.54
N TRP A 291 -10.58 -0.83 7.58
CA TRP A 291 -9.42 -1.71 7.51
C TRP A 291 -9.65 -3.01 6.73
N ARG A 292 -10.89 -3.41 6.51
CA ARG A 292 -11.24 -4.50 5.57
C ARG A 292 -11.21 -4.06 4.11
N ARG A 293 -11.15 -2.75 3.84
CA ARG A 293 -11.22 -2.14 2.51
C ARG A 293 -9.97 -1.35 2.12
N TRP A 294 -9.20 -0.89 3.08
CA TRP A 294 -7.97 -0.13 2.92
C TRP A 294 -6.76 -1.02 3.13
N HIS A 295 -5.79 -0.97 2.19
CA HIS A 295 -4.51 -1.68 2.26
C HIS A 295 -4.67 -3.13 2.77
N ILE A 296 -5.54 -3.89 2.10
CA ILE A 296 -6.05 -5.20 2.55
C ILE A 296 -4.89 -6.18 2.78
N SER A 297 -3.85 -6.13 1.93
CA SER A 297 -2.69 -7.00 2.06
C SER A 297 -1.91 -6.73 3.36
N LEU A 298 -1.68 -5.46 3.72
CA LEU A 298 -1.07 -5.06 4.99
C LEU A 298 -1.97 -5.41 6.19
N SER A 299 -3.24 -5.03 6.13
CA SER A 299 -4.20 -5.29 7.20
C SER A 299 -4.30 -6.78 7.54
N THR A 300 -4.35 -7.64 6.52
CA THR A 300 -4.35 -9.09 6.72
C THR A 300 -3.01 -9.63 7.19
N TRP A 301 -1.89 -9.03 6.75
CA TRP A 301 -0.56 -9.38 7.24
C TRP A 301 -0.41 -9.07 8.73
N LEU A 302 -0.75 -7.85 9.16
CA LEU A 302 -0.73 -7.42 10.56
C LEU A 302 -1.60 -8.32 11.44
N ARG A 303 -2.80 -8.69 10.95
CA ARG A 303 -3.67 -9.64 11.65
C ARG A 303 -3.01 -11.00 11.85
N ASP A 304 -2.45 -11.59 10.77
CA ASP A 304 -2.02 -12.99 10.78
C ASP A 304 -0.64 -13.19 11.41
N TYR A 305 0.24 -12.19 11.33
CA TYR A 305 1.62 -12.27 11.81
C TYR A 305 1.91 -11.47 13.08
N LEU A 306 1.02 -10.55 13.48
CA LEU A 306 1.13 -9.81 14.75
C LEU A 306 -0.07 -10.04 15.68
N TYR A 307 -1.29 -9.70 15.26
CA TYR A 307 -2.45 -9.72 16.14
C TYR A 307 -2.76 -11.12 16.68
N ILE A 308 -2.84 -12.12 15.80
CA ILE A 308 -3.12 -13.52 16.21
C ILE A 308 -2.01 -14.09 17.12
N PRO A 309 -0.69 -13.92 16.82
CA PRO A 309 0.38 -14.37 17.70
C PRO A 309 0.39 -13.71 19.08
N LEU A 310 0.02 -12.42 19.20
CA LEU A 310 -0.12 -11.71 20.48
C LEU A 310 -1.29 -12.25 21.34
N GLY A 311 -2.10 -13.16 20.79
CA GLY A 311 -3.26 -13.77 21.44
C GLY A 311 -4.59 -13.35 20.83
N GLY A 312 -4.60 -12.37 19.92
CA GLY A 312 -5.83 -11.90 19.27
C GLY A 312 -6.88 -11.45 20.28
N ASN A 313 -8.11 -11.98 20.16
CA ASN A 313 -9.23 -11.75 21.06
C ASN A 313 -9.47 -12.90 22.06
N ARG A 314 -8.53 -13.84 22.20
CA ARG A 314 -8.73 -15.07 23.00
C ARG A 314 -8.40 -14.90 24.48
N LYS A 315 -7.68 -13.85 24.87
CA LYS A 315 -7.16 -13.63 26.24
C LYS A 315 -7.92 -12.53 26.99
N GLY A 316 -9.21 -12.39 26.74
CA GLY A 316 -10.08 -11.39 27.37
C GLY A 316 -10.05 -10.00 26.71
N ASN A 317 -10.97 -9.14 27.15
CA ASN A 317 -11.23 -7.86 26.49
C ASN A 317 -10.05 -6.87 26.62
N SER A 318 -9.48 -6.71 27.83
CA SER A 318 -8.36 -5.81 28.05
C SER A 318 -7.17 -6.16 27.15
N ARG A 319 -6.82 -7.45 27.07
CA ARG A 319 -5.72 -7.91 26.18
C ARG A 319 -6.06 -7.67 24.70
N THR A 320 -7.33 -7.82 24.31
CA THR A 320 -7.79 -7.52 22.95
C THR A 320 -7.55 -6.05 22.59
N TYR A 321 -7.90 -5.12 23.47
CA TYR A 321 -7.72 -3.69 23.25
C TYR A 321 -6.23 -3.33 23.17
N THR A 322 -5.41 -3.83 24.10
CA THR A 322 -3.95 -3.66 24.05
C THR A 322 -3.37 -4.21 22.73
N ASN A 323 -3.78 -5.40 22.30
CA ASN A 323 -3.30 -5.99 21.05
C ASN A 323 -3.66 -5.12 19.85
N LEU A 324 -4.89 -4.57 19.78
CA LEU A 324 -5.31 -3.67 18.69
C LEU A 324 -4.45 -2.42 18.65
N ILE A 325 -4.25 -1.76 19.79
CA ILE A 325 -3.41 -0.55 19.89
C ILE A 325 -1.95 -0.88 19.52
N THR A 326 -1.38 -1.98 20.06
CA THR A 326 0.00 -2.38 19.75
C THR A 326 0.21 -2.66 18.28
N VAL A 327 -0.73 -3.38 17.64
CA VAL A 327 -0.62 -3.73 16.21
C VAL A 327 -0.71 -2.48 15.34
N MET A 328 -1.58 -1.56 15.66
CA MET A 328 -1.73 -0.30 14.90
C MET A 328 -0.56 0.66 15.17
N PHE A 329 -0.05 0.73 16.40
CA PHE A 329 1.17 1.45 16.73
C PHE A 329 2.37 0.96 15.90
N LEU A 330 2.59 -0.38 15.84
CA LEU A 330 3.65 -0.96 15.02
C LEU A 330 3.40 -0.75 13.52
N GLY A 331 2.13 -0.75 13.10
CA GLY A 331 1.72 -0.39 11.74
C GLY A 331 2.04 1.06 11.39
N GLY A 332 1.87 1.98 12.34
CA GLY A 332 2.26 3.38 12.19
C GLY A 332 3.78 3.52 12.04
N LEU A 333 4.55 2.93 12.93
CA LEU A 333 6.01 2.92 12.82
C LEU A 333 6.48 2.31 11.50
N TRP A 334 5.82 1.27 11.00
CA TRP A 334 6.17 0.68 9.71
C TRP A 334 6.03 1.68 8.55
N HIS A 335 5.08 2.61 8.60
CA HIS A 335 4.93 3.65 7.57
C HIS A 335 6.11 4.62 7.56
N GLY A 336 6.56 5.13 8.70
CA GLY A 336 7.64 6.11 8.73
C GLY A 336 8.27 6.28 10.10
N ALA A 337 9.53 6.75 10.10
CA ALA A 337 10.31 7.06 11.28
C ALA A 337 10.01 8.49 11.77
N SER A 338 8.79 8.73 12.24
CA SER A 338 8.39 10.01 12.81
C SER A 338 7.30 9.83 13.86
N TRP A 339 7.20 10.80 14.78
CA TRP A 339 6.14 10.84 15.79
C TRP A 339 4.74 10.95 15.18
N ASN A 340 4.62 11.57 14.00
CA ASN A 340 3.36 11.70 13.28
C ASN A 340 2.76 10.32 12.91
N PHE A 341 3.61 9.39 12.48
CA PHE A 341 3.17 8.01 12.21
C PHE A 341 2.86 7.22 13.48
N VAL A 342 3.53 7.54 14.60
CA VAL A 342 3.15 7.01 15.92
C VAL A 342 1.74 7.47 16.29
N ILE A 343 1.45 8.77 16.17
CA ILE A 343 0.11 9.34 16.42
C ILE A 343 -0.93 8.68 15.50
N TRP A 344 -0.64 8.58 14.21
CA TRP A 344 -1.53 7.90 13.26
C TRP A 344 -1.88 6.48 13.70
N GLY A 345 -0.87 5.69 14.07
CA GLY A 345 -1.07 4.32 14.55
C GLY A 345 -1.90 4.25 15.83
N LEU A 346 -1.61 5.13 16.80
CA LEU A 346 -2.36 5.20 18.05
C LEU A 346 -3.82 5.62 17.83
N MET A 347 -4.09 6.58 16.93
CA MET A 347 -5.46 6.99 16.57
C MET A 347 -6.26 5.80 16.01
N HIS A 348 -5.71 5.08 15.03
CA HIS A 348 -6.37 3.91 14.46
C HIS A 348 -6.53 2.79 15.48
N GLY A 349 -5.54 2.54 16.33
CA GLY A 349 -5.61 1.58 17.44
C GLY A 349 -6.73 1.93 18.42
N ALA A 350 -6.82 3.22 18.79
CA ALA A 350 -7.87 3.72 19.66
C ALA A 350 -9.27 3.56 19.02
N TYR A 351 -9.44 3.92 17.75
CA TYR A 351 -10.73 3.77 17.05
C TYR A 351 -11.20 2.32 17.02
N LEU A 352 -10.30 1.37 16.73
CA LEU A 352 -10.63 -0.05 16.72
C LEU A 352 -10.96 -0.56 18.13
N ALA A 353 -10.22 -0.12 19.15
CA ALA A 353 -10.46 -0.49 20.55
C ALA A 353 -11.81 0.08 21.04
N VAL A 354 -12.07 1.37 20.78
CA VAL A 354 -13.33 2.05 21.12
C VAL A 354 -14.49 1.37 20.43
N GLN A 355 -14.42 1.13 19.13
CA GLN A 355 -15.48 0.38 18.43
C GLN A 355 -15.73 -0.98 19.07
N LYS A 356 -14.66 -1.71 19.45
CA LYS A 356 -14.80 -3.02 20.08
C LYS A 356 -15.44 -2.93 21.49
N ILE A 357 -15.10 -1.89 22.27
CA ILE A 357 -15.75 -1.59 23.58
C ILE A 357 -17.24 -1.36 23.36
N PHE A 358 -17.60 -0.49 22.40
CA PHE A 358 -19.01 -0.19 22.12
C PHE A 358 -19.80 -1.42 21.67
N THR A 359 -19.26 -2.25 20.78
CA THR A 359 -19.94 -3.47 20.34
C THR A 359 -20.09 -4.49 21.46
N ASN A 360 -19.13 -4.58 22.37
CA ASN A 360 -19.23 -5.47 23.53
C ASN A 360 -20.24 -4.95 24.57
N LYS A 361 -20.26 -3.63 24.81
CA LYS A 361 -21.15 -3.00 25.83
C LYS A 361 -22.59 -2.87 25.34
N PHE A 362 -22.78 -2.67 24.04
CA PHE A 362 -24.09 -2.44 23.42
C PHE A 362 -24.30 -3.39 22.22
N PRO A 363 -24.46 -4.72 22.46
CA PRO A 363 -24.67 -5.69 21.37
C PRO A 363 -25.93 -5.41 20.54
N SER A 364 -26.92 -4.76 21.13
CA SER A 364 -28.15 -4.35 20.46
C SER A 364 -27.96 -3.36 19.31
N LEU A 365 -26.85 -2.60 19.31
CA LEU A 365 -26.54 -1.67 18.22
C LEU A 365 -26.26 -2.39 16.89
N GLU A 366 -25.67 -3.59 16.89
CA GLU A 366 -25.47 -4.38 15.68
C GLU A 366 -26.80 -4.75 15.00
N ASN A 367 -27.87 -4.88 15.81
CA ASN A 367 -29.22 -5.19 15.34
C ASN A 367 -30.15 -3.97 15.23
N ASN A 368 -29.62 -2.77 15.46
CA ASN A 368 -30.41 -1.55 15.37
C ASN A 368 -30.97 -1.36 13.96
N LYS A 369 -32.32 -1.30 13.89
CA LYS A 369 -33.07 -1.15 12.63
C LYS A 369 -32.66 0.15 11.89
N PHE A 370 -32.45 1.24 12.63
CA PHE A 370 -32.04 2.52 12.04
C PHE A 370 -30.69 2.43 11.32
N LEU A 371 -29.67 1.82 11.93
CA LEU A 371 -28.36 1.69 11.31
C LEU A 371 -28.38 0.83 10.03
N LYS A 372 -29.41 -0.02 9.87
CA LYS A 372 -29.62 -0.81 8.66
C LYS A 372 -30.33 -0.04 7.54
N THR A 373 -30.95 1.08 7.85
CA THR A 373 -31.59 1.96 6.85
C THR A 373 -30.57 2.67 5.96
N ARG A 374 -31.01 3.25 4.84
CA ARG A 374 -30.16 4.07 3.96
C ARG A 374 -29.61 5.29 4.71
N ALA A 375 -30.43 5.98 5.47
CA ALA A 375 -30.03 7.15 6.26
C ALA A 375 -28.98 6.77 7.32
N GLY A 376 -29.24 5.70 8.11
CA GLY A 376 -28.29 5.22 9.10
C GLY A 376 -26.93 4.82 8.51
N LYS A 377 -26.91 4.17 7.33
CA LYS A 377 -25.67 3.86 6.62
C LYS A 377 -24.92 5.11 6.16
N ILE A 378 -25.61 6.12 5.62
CA ILE A 378 -25.01 7.38 5.21
C ILE A 378 -24.37 8.08 6.42
N ILE A 379 -25.09 8.19 7.52
CA ILE A 379 -24.57 8.79 8.76
C ILE A 379 -23.34 8.02 9.26
N SER A 380 -23.38 6.68 9.28
CA SER A 380 -22.24 5.85 9.67
C SER A 380 -21.03 6.07 8.77
N ILE A 381 -21.22 6.20 7.44
CA ILE A 381 -20.17 6.54 6.49
C ILE A 381 -19.60 7.92 6.83
N LEU A 382 -20.42 8.95 6.97
CA LEU A 382 -19.97 10.32 7.24
C LEU A 382 -19.15 10.40 8.54
N ILE A 383 -19.63 9.79 9.64
CA ILE A 383 -18.88 9.74 10.91
C ILE A 383 -17.56 8.99 10.72
N THR A 384 -17.60 7.84 10.05
CA THR A 384 -16.38 7.05 9.81
C THR A 384 -15.39 7.84 8.96
N GLN A 385 -15.83 8.50 7.90
CA GLN A 385 -14.94 9.28 7.05
C GLN A 385 -14.39 10.51 7.78
N TYR A 386 -15.18 11.19 8.61
CA TYR A 386 -14.69 12.30 9.42
C TYR A 386 -13.49 11.89 10.27
N ILE A 387 -13.57 10.77 11.03
CA ILE A 387 -12.46 10.30 11.84
C ILE A 387 -11.29 9.74 11.01
N ILE A 388 -11.55 9.17 9.83
CA ILE A 388 -10.49 8.66 8.94
C ILE A 388 -9.75 9.83 8.26
N PHE A 389 -10.46 10.84 7.75
CA PHE A 389 -9.80 12.01 7.14
C PHE A 389 -8.95 12.78 8.15
N MET A 390 -9.34 12.83 9.42
CA MET A 390 -8.50 13.38 10.48
C MET A 390 -7.16 12.65 10.58
N THR A 391 -7.12 11.32 10.42
CA THR A 391 -5.87 10.56 10.51
C THR A 391 -4.91 10.85 9.36
N TRP A 392 -5.42 11.27 8.19
CA TRP A 392 -4.57 11.63 7.05
C TRP A 392 -3.73 12.89 7.29
N LEU A 393 -4.11 13.76 8.24
CA LEU A 393 -3.29 14.90 8.64
C LEU A 393 -1.91 14.46 9.12
N ALA A 394 -1.84 13.33 9.85
CA ALA A 394 -0.57 12.78 10.33
C ALA A 394 0.35 12.24 9.22
N PHE A 395 -0.19 11.95 8.04
CA PHE A 395 0.61 11.62 6.85
C PHE A 395 1.05 12.84 6.07
N ARG A 396 0.28 13.95 6.14
CA ARG A 396 0.52 15.11 5.29
C ARG A 396 1.38 16.17 5.96
N VAL A 397 1.17 16.40 7.25
CA VAL A 397 1.89 17.43 8.01
C VAL A 397 3.19 16.83 8.53
N GLU A 398 4.33 17.42 8.17
CA GLU A 398 5.65 16.89 8.52
C GLU A 398 6.08 17.30 9.95
N ASP A 399 5.87 18.56 10.30
CA ASP A 399 6.19 19.07 11.62
C ASP A 399 5.21 18.57 12.68
N PHE A 400 5.72 18.14 13.83
CA PHE A 400 4.91 17.54 14.89
C PHE A 400 4.01 18.58 15.60
N ASP A 401 4.51 19.77 15.87
CA ASP A 401 3.73 20.82 16.54
C ASP A 401 2.66 21.36 15.62
N ALA A 402 2.98 21.51 14.32
CA ALA A 402 2.01 21.83 13.28
C ALA A 402 0.92 20.75 13.17
N LEU A 403 1.27 19.47 13.29
CA LEU A 403 0.28 18.38 13.31
C LEU A 403 -0.69 18.55 14.49
N LEU A 404 -0.17 18.83 15.70
CA LEU A 404 -1.05 19.03 16.86
C LEU A 404 -1.98 20.23 16.66
N TYR A 405 -1.46 21.32 16.05
CA TYR A 405 -2.27 22.48 15.72
C TYR A 405 -3.38 22.17 14.74
N VAL A 406 -3.09 21.50 13.62
CA VAL A 406 -4.12 21.16 12.62
C VAL A 406 -5.12 20.13 13.14
N LEU A 407 -4.69 19.18 13.99
CA LEU A 407 -5.60 18.26 14.67
C LEU A 407 -6.57 18.99 15.61
N TYR A 408 -6.07 19.98 16.36
CA TYR A 408 -6.91 20.84 17.17
C TYR A 408 -7.94 21.58 16.32
N LYS A 409 -7.50 22.24 15.23
CA LYS A 409 -8.38 22.95 14.30
C LYS A 409 -9.41 22.04 13.58
N TYR A 410 -9.05 20.79 13.34
CA TYR A 410 -9.99 19.81 12.76
C TYR A 410 -11.14 19.47 13.70
N VAL A 411 -10.90 19.45 15.00
CA VAL A 411 -11.89 19.09 16.04
C VAL A 411 -12.63 20.30 16.60
N VAL A 412 -11.91 21.42 16.85
CA VAL A 412 -12.45 22.63 17.45
C VAL A 412 -12.63 23.69 16.38
N TRP A 413 -13.88 23.90 15.98
CA TRP A 413 -14.22 24.75 14.84
C TRP A 413 -14.31 26.23 15.24
N ASP A 414 -13.63 27.10 14.48
CA ASP A 414 -13.71 28.56 14.60
C ASP A 414 -14.80 29.20 13.74
N PHE A 415 -15.45 28.41 12.85
CA PHE A 415 -16.48 28.82 11.90
C PHE A 415 -16.06 29.97 10.95
N ALA A 416 -14.78 30.33 10.88
CA ALA A 416 -14.26 31.24 9.89
C ALA A 416 -14.23 30.57 8.50
N THR A 417 -14.49 31.35 7.44
CA THR A 417 -14.64 30.81 6.07
C THR A 417 -13.91 31.64 5.01
N SER A 418 -13.28 32.76 5.35
CA SER A 418 -12.65 33.66 4.38
C SER A 418 -11.47 33.01 3.65
N ALA A 419 -10.55 32.37 4.38
CA ALA A 419 -9.43 31.65 3.79
C ALA A 419 -9.90 30.41 3.03
N THR A 420 -10.92 29.70 3.55
CA THR A 420 -11.52 28.55 2.88
C THR A 420 -12.10 28.93 1.53
N LEU A 421 -12.85 30.05 1.42
CA LEU A 421 -13.43 30.55 0.17
C LEU A 421 -12.34 30.97 -0.82
N GLN A 422 -11.26 31.58 -0.33
CA GLN A 422 -10.11 31.92 -1.16
C GLN A 422 -9.45 30.68 -1.75
N ILE A 423 -9.16 29.66 -0.95
CA ILE A 423 -8.60 28.38 -1.40
C ILE A 423 -9.50 27.73 -2.45
N LEU A 424 -10.81 27.70 -2.21
CA LEU A 424 -11.78 27.14 -3.18
C LEU A 424 -11.77 27.89 -4.51
N SER A 425 -11.65 29.24 -4.48
CA SER A 425 -11.62 30.05 -5.69
C SER A 425 -10.34 29.89 -6.51
N HIS A 426 -9.21 29.68 -5.87
CA HIS A 426 -7.93 29.42 -6.53
C HIS A 426 -7.81 27.99 -7.06
N ASN A 427 -8.49 27.03 -6.43
CA ASN A 427 -8.37 25.60 -6.70
C ASN A 427 -9.61 25.00 -7.37
N VAL A 428 -10.22 25.70 -8.34
CA VAL A 428 -11.45 25.24 -9.00
C VAL A 428 -11.28 23.87 -9.66
N ILE A 429 -10.12 23.61 -10.30
CA ILE A 429 -9.83 22.33 -10.95
C ILE A 429 -9.69 21.20 -9.91
N PRO A 430 -8.81 21.27 -8.90
CA PRO A 430 -8.74 20.26 -7.84
C PRO A 430 -10.08 19.97 -7.17
N VAL A 431 -10.86 21.02 -6.85
CA VAL A 431 -12.21 20.87 -6.24
C VAL A 431 -13.16 20.11 -7.16
N THR A 432 -13.16 20.44 -8.45
CA THR A 432 -13.97 19.73 -9.46
C THR A 432 -13.55 18.26 -9.57
N LEU A 433 -12.24 17.98 -9.55
CA LEU A 433 -11.71 16.62 -9.56
C LEU A 433 -12.10 15.85 -8.31
N ILE A 434 -12.08 16.43 -7.12
CA ILE A 434 -12.54 15.80 -5.87
C ILE A 434 -14.02 15.40 -5.99
N ILE A 435 -14.88 16.29 -6.48
CA ILE A 435 -16.30 15.99 -6.71
C ILE A 435 -16.45 14.86 -7.74
N GLY A 436 -15.73 14.96 -8.87
CA GLY A 436 -15.72 13.91 -9.92
C GLY A 436 -15.25 12.56 -9.38
N PHE A 437 -14.23 12.56 -8.53
CA PHE A 437 -13.76 11.35 -7.86
C PHE A 437 -14.86 10.69 -7.03
N PHE A 438 -15.58 11.43 -6.19
CA PHE A 438 -16.65 10.85 -5.37
C PHE A 438 -17.79 10.30 -6.22
N ILE A 439 -18.15 10.96 -7.32
CA ILE A 439 -19.15 10.47 -8.29
C ILE A 439 -18.69 9.14 -8.93
N LEU A 440 -17.46 9.11 -9.47
CA LEU A 440 -16.91 7.89 -10.09
C LEU A 440 -16.71 6.76 -9.07
N ASN A 441 -16.30 7.09 -7.86
CA ASN A 441 -16.14 6.12 -6.78
C ASN A 441 -17.50 5.51 -6.37
N TYR A 442 -18.58 6.31 -6.36
CA TYR A 442 -19.93 5.82 -6.14
C TYR A 442 -20.41 4.89 -7.27
N ILE A 443 -20.19 5.27 -8.53
CA ILE A 443 -20.50 4.39 -9.70
C ILE A 443 -19.72 3.07 -9.57
N SER A 444 -18.44 3.16 -9.23
CA SER A 444 -17.57 2.00 -9.04
C SER A 444 -17.97 1.14 -7.83
N TYR A 445 -18.63 1.72 -6.82
CA TYR A 445 -19.19 0.97 -5.70
C TYR A 445 -20.39 0.11 -6.12
N ARG A 446 -21.14 0.58 -7.13
CA ARG A 446 -22.32 -0.13 -7.66
C ARG A 446 -21.98 -1.18 -8.72
N LYS A 447 -20.90 -0.95 -9.49
CA LYS A 447 -20.51 -1.80 -10.65
C LYS A 447 -19.00 -2.04 -10.64
N ASN A 448 -18.58 -3.23 -11.01
CA ASN A 448 -17.17 -3.50 -11.25
C ASN A 448 -16.77 -2.89 -12.61
N ILE A 449 -16.26 -1.64 -12.55
CA ILE A 449 -15.93 -0.86 -13.75
C ILE A 449 -14.89 -1.58 -14.60
N ALA A 450 -13.80 -2.09 -14.03
CA ALA A 450 -12.73 -2.75 -14.78
C ALA A 450 -13.26 -3.97 -15.57
N LYS A 451 -14.11 -4.78 -14.92
CA LYS A 451 -14.75 -5.93 -15.56
C LYS A 451 -15.70 -5.47 -16.66
N SER A 452 -16.59 -4.51 -16.36
CA SER A 452 -17.56 -4.01 -17.35
C SER A 452 -16.86 -3.44 -18.60
N LEU A 453 -15.74 -2.72 -18.40
CA LEU A 453 -14.94 -2.16 -19.50
C LEU A 453 -14.27 -3.27 -20.32
N SER A 454 -13.72 -4.30 -19.67
CA SER A 454 -13.05 -5.41 -20.36
C SER A 454 -13.99 -6.26 -21.23
N GLU A 455 -15.29 -6.25 -20.93
CA GLU A 455 -16.33 -7.00 -21.64
C GLU A 455 -17.00 -6.21 -22.78
N MET A 456 -16.62 -4.93 -22.99
CA MET A 456 -17.16 -4.10 -24.07
C MET A 456 -16.77 -4.62 -25.47
N LYS A 457 -17.54 -4.23 -26.49
CA LYS A 457 -17.14 -4.43 -27.90
C LYS A 457 -15.80 -3.75 -28.15
N ILE A 458 -14.94 -4.33 -28.97
CA ILE A 458 -13.56 -3.86 -29.20
C ILE A 458 -13.50 -2.37 -29.57
N THR A 459 -14.40 -1.91 -30.42
CA THR A 459 -14.46 -0.50 -30.85
C THR A 459 -14.70 0.44 -29.67
N HIS A 460 -15.70 0.15 -28.82
CA HIS A 460 -15.99 0.99 -27.63
C HIS A 460 -14.86 0.93 -26.62
N TRP A 461 -14.25 -0.25 -26.44
CA TRP A 461 -13.11 -0.44 -25.58
C TRP A 461 -11.90 0.39 -26.01
N THR A 462 -11.58 0.38 -27.32
CA THR A 462 -10.48 1.19 -27.88
C THR A 462 -10.75 2.69 -27.75
N ILE A 463 -11.98 3.15 -28.07
CA ILE A 463 -12.37 4.55 -27.92
C ILE A 463 -12.24 4.99 -26.44
N MET A 464 -12.68 4.16 -25.51
CA MET A 464 -12.60 4.45 -24.08
C MET A 464 -11.14 4.56 -23.61
N LEU A 465 -10.26 3.60 -23.98
CA LEU A 465 -8.84 3.68 -23.66
C LEU A 465 -8.18 4.92 -24.22
N PHE A 466 -8.50 5.27 -25.46
CA PHE A 466 -8.01 6.48 -26.12
C PHE A 466 -8.51 7.74 -25.39
N GLY A 467 -9.78 7.77 -24.99
CA GLY A 467 -10.34 8.86 -24.18
C GLY A 467 -9.65 9.02 -22.84
N ILE A 468 -9.38 7.92 -22.12
CA ILE A 468 -8.60 7.94 -20.86
C ILE A 468 -7.19 8.49 -21.12
N MET A 469 -6.53 8.01 -22.18
CA MET A 469 -5.18 8.48 -22.53
C MET A 469 -5.16 10.00 -22.84
N ILE A 470 -6.12 10.49 -23.61
CA ILE A 470 -6.23 11.94 -23.90
C ILE A 470 -6.42 12.75 -22.61
N LEU A 471 -7.30 12.30 -21.70
CA LEU A 471 -7.52 12.96 -20.42
C LEU A 471 -6.26 13.00 -19.57
N ILE A 472 -5.52 11.89 -19.50
CA ILE A 472 -4.24 11.83 -18.80
C ILE A 472 -3.25 12.81 -19.42
N LEU A 473 -3.10 12.82 -20.74
CA LEU A 473 -2.14 13.70 -21.43
C LEU A 473 -2.50 15.18 -21.30
N PHE A 474 -3.79 15.52 -21.31
CA PHE A 474 -4.26 16.90 -21.17
C PHE A 474 -4.00 17.47 -19.76
N PHE A 475 -4.08 16.62 -18.75
CA PHE A 475 -3.85 16.97 -17.34
C PHE A 475 -2.47 16.53 -16.84
N TYR A 476 -1.56 16.12 -17.73
CA TYR A 476 -0.24 15.66 -17.36
C TYR A 476 0.61 16.81 -16.83
N ASP A 477 1.05 16.69 -15.58
CA ASP A 477 2.05 17.59 -15.02
C ASP A 477 3.46 17.12 -15.42
N LEU A 478 4.29 18.04 -15.93
CA LEU A 478 5.68 17.75 -16.31
C LEU A 478 6.56 17.45 -15.10
N SER A 479 6.12 17.82 -13.89
CA SER A 479 6.76 17.49 -12.61
C SER A 479 5.82 16.64 -11.73
N PRO A 480 5.55 15.38 -12.12
CA PRO A 480 4.61 14.54 -11.39
C PRO A 480 5.08 14.29 -9.96
N GLU A 481 4.16 14.36 -9.02
CA GLU A 481 4.44 14.01 -7.63
C GLU A 481 4.97 12.59 -7.51
N GLU A 482 6.01 12.42 -6.69
CA GLU A 482 6.51 11.08 -6.36
C GLU A 482 5.41 10.24 -5.71
N PHE A 483 5.53 8.92 -5.84
CA PHE A 483 4.62 8.02 -5.14
C PHE A 483 4.72 8.26 -3.63
N ILE A 484 3.58 8.46 -2.99
CA ILE A 484 3.50 8.95 -1.61
C ILE A 484 4.29 8.08 -0.60
N TYR A 485 4.37 6.77 -0.84
CA TYR A 485 5.14 5.84 0.01
C TYR A 485 6.66 5.92 -0.17
N PHE A 486 7.17 6.72 -1.08
CA PHE A 486 8.62 6.97 -1.21
C PHE A 486 9.10 8.15 -0.37
N ARG A 487 8.15 8.93 0.15
CA ARG A 487 8.45 10.07 1.03
C ARG A 487 8.64 9.68 2.51
N PHE A 488 8.35 8.41 2.86
CA PHE A 488 8.33 7.96 4.25
C PHE A 488 9.31 6.83 4.53
#